data_739066357221ddd82a307edb5263f1e2
#
_entry.id   739066357221ddd82a307edb5263f1e2
#
_cell.length_a   1.000
_cell.length_b   1.000
_cell.length_c   1.000
_cell.angle_alpha   90.00
_cell.angle_beta   90.00
_cell.angle_gamma   90.00
#
_symmetry.space_group_name_H-M   'P 1'
#
loop_
_entity.id
_entity.type
_entity.pdbx_description
1 polymer ?
#
loop_
_entity_poly.entity_id
_entity_poly.type
_entity_poly.pdbx_seq_one_letter_code
_entity_poly.pdbx_strand_id
1 'polypeptide(L)'
;LCSAASAADLSSTGRGSAVPSGEASWYQALRTGLSQFRNGGGYETSREAMQALAEKACRWDPRTRRPVFLLRNAAPSFCSSACYLLLLKSLQIWDSAQPRPVISERAWLALIPRFGQHDGEGPWGWANANGPGLAVLVHRLGAGINFEDWRKARPGDFMKIFWTDRIGRRESGHLTVLVKDGG
;
A
#
# COMPACT_ATOMS: atom_id res chain seq x y z
N LEU A 1 2.22 10.04 -8.63
CA LEU A 1 2.95 9.89 -7.37
C LEU A 1 1.99 10.07 -6.20
N CYS A 2 1.96 9.12 -5.31
CA CYS A 2 1.18 9.18 -4.08
C CYS A 2 2.16 9.15 -2.91
N SER A 3 2.10 10.16 -2.07
CA SER A 3 2.78 10.16 -0.79
C SER A 3 1.77 9.77 0.29
N ALA A 4 2.09 8.74 1.07
CA ALA A 4 1.38 8.47 2.31
C ALA A 4 1.88 9.48 3.34
N ALA A 5 1.18 10.61 3.46
CA ALA A 5 1.45 11.55 4.52
C ALA A 5 0.96 10.97 5.85
N SER A 6 1.72 11.22 6.88
CA SER A 6 1.36 10.94 8.26
C SER A 6 0.00 11.53 8.61
N ALA A 7 -0.91 10.71 9.09
CA ALA A 7 -2.19 11.13 9.70
C ALA A 7 -2.00 11.87 11.04
N ALA A 8 -0.86 12.53 11.24
CA ALA A 8 -0.45 13.13 12.52
C ALA A 8 -0.47 14.67 12.50
N ASP A 9 -1.43 15.28 11.79
CA ASP A 9 -1.63 16.73 11.90
C ASP A 9 -3.00 17.08 12.51
N LEU A 10 -3.32 16.47 13.62
CA LEU A 10 -4.39 16.88 14.52
C LEU A 10 -3.82 17.09 15.91
N SER A 11 -3.40 18.33 16.16
CA SER A 11 -3.24 18.99 17.46
C SER A 11 -2.73 18.14 18.65
N SER A 12 -1.49 18.39 19.07
CA SER A 12 -1.20 18.48 20.49
C SER A 12 0.08 19.27 20.77
N THR A 13 -0.07 20.38 21.40
CA THR A 13 0.97 21.03 22.22
C THR A 13 1.34 20.09 23.38
N GLY A 14 2.55 19.55 23.36
CA GLY A 14 3.07 18.73 24.46
C GLY A 14 4.56 18.46 24.27
N ARG A 15 5.39 18.99 25.15
CA ARG A 15 6.86 18.86 25.15
C ARG A 15 7.29 17.42 25.43
N GLY A 16 8.34 16.98 24.75
CA GLY A 16 9.28 16.00 25.28
C GLY A 16 9.30 14.65 24.58
N SER A 17 10.43 14.37 23.96
CA SER A 17 10.86 13.14 23.30
C SER A 17 10.68 13.19 21.77
N ALA A 18 11.79 13.20 21.06
CA ALA A 18 11.78 13.19 19.58
C ALA A 18 11.20 11.86 19.09
N VAL A 19 9.88 11.85 18.90
CA VAL A 19 9.22 10.82 18.07
C VAL A 19 9.80 11.00 16.66
N PRO A 20 10.29 9.93 15.99
CA PRO A 20 10.70 10.02 14.60
C PRO A 20 9.60 10.71 13.81
N SER A 21 9.95 11.66 12.95
CA SER A 21 8.96 12.34 12.11
C SER A 21 8.09 11.27 11.44
N GLY A 22 6.80 11.47 11.32
CA GLY A 22 5.87 10.46 10.80
C GLY A 22 6.30 9.88 9.43
N GLU A 23 7.01 10.67 8.62
CA GLU A 23 7.62 10.25 7.35
C GLU A 23 8.73 9.21 7.55
N ALA A 24 9.64 9.43 8.52
CA ALA A 24 10.72 8.47 8.80
C ALA A 24 10.16 7.14 9.31
N SER A 25 9.11 7.16 10.12
CA SER A 25 8.45 5.95 10.62
C SER A 25 7.70 5.20 9.51
N TRP A 26 7.07 5.92 8.57
CA TRP A 26 6.42 5.33 7.40
C TRP A 26 7.42 4.63 6.47
N TYR A 27 8.48 5.32 6.08
CA TYR A 27 9.50 4.73 5.21
C TYR A 27 10.17 3.51 5.83
N GLN A 28 10.44 3.55 7.14
CA GLN A 28 10.97 2.39 7.86
C GLN A 28 9.98 1.21 7.86
N ALA A 29 8.69 1.44 8.07
CA ALA A 29 7.67 0.42 7.99
C ALA A 29 7.59 -0.19 6.59
N LEU A 30 7.67 0.64 5.55
CA LEU A 30 7.68 0.22 4.15
C LEU A 30 8.92 -0.64 3.83
N ARG A 31 10.11 -0.22 4.22
CA ARG A 31 11.34 -1.02 4.03
C ARG A 31 11.24 -2.38 4.72
N THR A 32 10.73 -2.40 5.95
CA THR A 32 10.52 -3.64 6.70
C THR A 32 9.49 -4.53 5.99
N GLY A 33 8.42 -3.96 5.44
CA GLY A 33 7.47 -4.69 4.62
C GLY A 33 8.13 -5.25 3.36
N LEU A 34 8.87 -4.41 2.63
CA LEU A 34 9.52 -4.78 1.38
C LEU A 34 10.49 -5.97 1.56
N SER A 35 11.26 -5.99 2.64
CA SER A 35 12.20 -7.08 2.94
C SER A 35 11.54 -8.45 3.18
N GLN A 36 10.22 -8.50 3.35
CA GLN A 36 9.47 -9.73 3.56
C GLN A 36 8.97 -10.37 2.25
N PHE A 37 9.11 -9.69 1.12
CA PHE A 37 8.81 -10.31 -0.17
C PHE A 37 9.87 -11.36 -0.53
N ARG A 38 9.42 -12.37 -1.28
CA ARG A 38 10.32 -13.35 -1.88
C ARG A 38 10.96 -12.77 -3.13
N ASN A 39 12.26 -12.94 -3.27
CA ASN A 39 12.94 -12.63 -4.53
C ASN A 39 12.52 -13.64 -5.62
N GLY A 40 12.29 -13.15 -6.84
CA GLY A 40 11.99 -14.00 -8.00
C GLY A 40 10.61 -14.66 -7.98
N GLY A 41 9.60 -14.00 -7.43
CA GLY A 41 8.24 -14.53 -7.30
C GLY A 41 7.44 -14.68 -8.61
N GLY A 42 7.94 -14.13 -9.71
CA GLY A 42 7.27 -14.11 -11.03
C GLY A 42 6.24 -12.98 -11.17
N TYR A 43 6.10 -12.49 -12.40
CA TYR A 43 5.12 -11.47 -12.78
C TYR A 43 4.03 -12.09 -13.65
N GLU A 44 2.78 -11.97 -13.24
CA GLU A 44 1.65 -12.53 -13.96
C GLU A 44 0.36 -11.79 -13.61
N THR A 45 -0.43 -11.44 -14.63
CA THR A 45 -1.75 -10.78 -14.49
C THR A 45 -2.87 -11.79 -14.69
N SER A 46 -2.84 -12.88 -13.92
CA SER A 46 -3.78 -13.98 -14.04
C SER A 46 -4.76 -14.05 -12.87
N ARG A 47 -5.72 -14.95 -12.99
CA ARG A 47 -6.63 -15.30 -11.90
C ARG A 47 -5.87 -15.87 -10.71
N GLU A 48 -4.82 -16.65 -10.95
CA GLU A 48 -3.96 -17.24 -9.94
C GLU A 48 -3.21 -16.19 -9.13
N ALA A 49 -2.76 -15.11 -9.78
CA ALA A 49 -2.14 -13.97 -9.10
C ALA A 49 -3.14 -13.22 -8.20
N MET A 50 -4.38 -13.05 -8.64
CA MET A 50 -5.45 -12.47 -7.83
C MET A 50 -5.79 -13.37 -6.63
N GLN A 51 -5.86 -14.67 -6.85
CA GLN A 51 -6.10 -15.64 -5.79
C GLN A 51 -4.93 -15.69 -4.79
N ALA A 52 -3.69 -15.60 -5.27
CA ALA A 52 -2.52 -15.51 -4.41
C ALA A 52 -2.57 -14.29 -3.49
N LEU A 53 -2.98 -13.14 -4.01
CA LEU A 53 -3.17 -11.94 -3.19
C LEU A 53 -4.27 -12.12 -2.14
N ALA A 54 -5.47 -12.52 -2.56
CA ALA A 54 -6.67 -12.48 -1.72
C ALA A 54 -6.76 -13.65 -0.71
N GLU A 55 -6.25 -14.82 -1.05
CA GLU A 55 -6.45 -16.03 -0.26
C GLU A 55 -5.17 -16.57 0.38
N LYS A 56 -4.01 -16.38 -0.27
CA LYS A 56 -2.74 -16.91 0.22
C LYS A 56 -1.90 -15.89 0.98
N ALA A 57 -1.93 -14.62 0.54
CA ALA A 57 -1.10 -13.56 1.11
C ALA A 57 -1.83 -12.72 2.16
N CYS A 58 -3.16 -12.72 2.19
CA CYS A 58 -3.97 -11.96 3.13
C CYS A 58 -4.95 -12.89 3.85
N ARG A 59 -4.97 -12.82 5.17
CA ARG A 59 -5.97 -13.55 5.97
C ARG A 59 -6.36 -12.72 7.18
N TRP A 60 -7.54 -12.96 7.69
CA TRP A 60 -8.03 -12.41 8.95
C TRP A 60 -7.71 -13.36 10.11
N ASP A 61 -7.16 -12.83 11.19
CA ASP A 61 -7.01 -13.55 12.44
C ASP A 61 -8.12 -13.13 13.42
N PRO A 62 -9.10 -14.01 13.69
CA PRO A 62 -10.21 -13.68 14.57
C PRO A 62 -9.81 -13.54 16.05
N ARG A 63 -8.67 -14.11 16.45
CA ARG A 63 -8.20 -14.04 17.84
C ARG A 63 -7.63 -12.66 18.16
N THR A 64 -6.78 -12.17 17.28
CA THR A 64 -6.17 -10.84 17.42
C THR A 64 -7.04 -9.72 16.87
N ARG A 65 -8.08 -10.06 16.08
CA ARG A 65 -8.94 -9.14 15.32
C ARG A 65 -8.10 -8.22 14.41
N ARG A 66 -7.08 -8.81 13.78
CA ARG A 66 -6.13 -8.14 12.90
C ARG A 66 -5.86 -8.94 11.64
N PRO A 67 -5.49 -8.28 10.54
CA PRO A 67 -5.05 -8.98 9.35
C PRO A 67 -3.66 -9.60 9.58
N VAL A 68 -3.42 -10.68 8.85
CA VAL A 68 -2.08 -11.28 8.70
C VAL A 68 -1.69 -11.20 7.24
N PHE A 69 -0.58 -10.54 6.95
CA PHE A 69 -0.05 -10.39 5.61
C PHE A 69 1.21 -11.24 5.45
N LEU A 70 1.14 -12.22 4.54
CA LEU A 70 2.19 -13.19 4.23
C LEU A 70 2.79 -12.88 2.85
N LEU A 71 3.66 -11.88 2.77
CA LEU A 71 4.17 -11.35 1.51
C LEU A 71 4.87 -12.39 0.65
N ARG A 72 5.49 -13.39 1.26
CA ARG A 72 6.14 -14.50 0.56
C ARG A 72 5.17 -15.38 -0.25
N ASN A 73 3.89 -15.34 0.09
CA ASN A 73 2.86 -16.14 -0.57
C ASN A 73 2.21 -15.41 -1.76
N ALA A 74 2.54 -14.14 -1.97
CA ALA A 74 2.07 -13.35 -3.11
C ALA A 74 2.89 -13.67 -4.37
N ALA A 75 2.83 -14.91 -4.82
CA ALA A 75 3.51 -15.40 -6.01
C ALA A 75 2.62 -16.39 -6.76
N PRO A 76 2.34 -16.16 -8.07
CA PRO A 76 2.77 -14.98 -8.85
C PRO A 76 2.05 -13.67 -8.43
N SER A 77 2.57 -12.53 -8.86
CA SER A 77 1.98 -11.23 -8.58
C SER A 77 2.15 -10.26 -9.76
N PHE A 78 1.42 -9.16 -9.75
CA PHE A 78 1.59 -8.05 -10.70
C PHE A 78 1.73 -6.72 -9.95
N CYS A 79 2.10 -5.67 -10.65
CA CYS A 79 2.51 -4.41 -10.02
C CYS A 79 1.50 -3.86 -8.99
N SER A 80 0.21 -3.78 -9.32
CA SER A 80 -0.79 -3.27 -8.38
C SER A 80 -1.02 -4.22 -7.21
N SER A 81 -1.01 -5.55 -7.41
CA SER A 81 -1.18 -6.50 -6.31
C SER A 81 0.01 -6.46 -5.33
N ALA A 82 1.24 -6.42 -5.86
CA ALA A 82 2.44 -6.32 -5.03
C ALA A 82 2.50 -4.99 -4.26
N CYS A 83 2.23 -3.87 -4.93
CA CYS A 83 2.21 -2.56 -4.29
C CYS A 83 1.09 -2.42 -3.26
N TYR A 84 -0.10 -2.97 -3.55
CA TYR A 84 -1.20 -2.97 -2.58
C TYR A 84 -0.86 -3.78 -1.34
N LEU A 85 -0.32 -4.99 -1.51
CA LEU A 85 0.10 -5.83 -0.40
C LEU A 85 1.22 -5.17 0.42
N LEU A 86 2.17 -4.50 -0.24
CA LEU A 86 3.21 -3.73 0.43
C LEU A 86 2.61 -2.58 1.24
N LEU A 87 1.67 -1.82 0.66
CA LEU A 87 0.94 -0.77 1.37
C LEU A 87 0.28 -1.30 2.64
N LEU A 88 -0.49 -2.39 2.53
CA LEU A 88 -1.20 -2.98 3.67
C LEU A 88 -0.24 -3.46 4.76
N LYS A 89 0.86 -4.10 4.36
CA LYS A 89 1.88 -4.56 5.31
C LYS A 89 2.58 -3.40 6.00
N SER A 90 2.90 -2.35 5.24
CA SER A 90 3.52 -1.14 5.80
C SER A 90 2.58 -0.43 6.79
N LEU A 91 1.29 -0.33 6.45
CA LEU A 91 0.26 0.17 7.36
C LEU A 91 0.17 -0.68 8.64
N GLN A 92 0.23 -2.01 8.52
CA GLN A 92 0.21 -2.90 9.68
C GLN A 92 1.42 -2.67 10.60
N ILE A 93 2.62 -2.59 10.03
CA ILE A 93 3.85 -2.35 10.79
C ILE A 93 3.78 -0.98 11.48
N TRP A 94 3.38 0.05 10.71
CA TRP A 94 3.24 1.41 11.22
C TRP A 94 2.19 1.51 12.33
N ASP A 95 1.00 0.93 12.14
CA ASP A 95 -0.09 0.91 13.14
C ASP A 95 0.32 0.19 14.43
N SER A 96 1.09 -0.90 14.29
CA SER A 96 1.61 -1.66 15.44
C SER A 96 2.68 -0.92 16.22
N ALA A 97 3.35 0.05 15.62
CA ALA A 97 4.35 0.89 16.27
C ALA A 97 3.74 2.10 16.99
N GLN A 98 2.45 2.36 16.81
CA GLN A 98 1.78 3.45 17.51
C GLN A 98 1.52 3.08 18.98
N PRO A 99 1.49 4.05 19.91
CA PRO A 99 1.13 3.82 21.31
C PRO A 99 -0.25 3.15 21.48
N ARG A 100 -1.14 3.40 20.55
CA ARG A 100 -2.45 2.74 20.42
C ARG A 100 -2.74 2.51 18.96
N PRO A 101 -3.35 1.37 18.58
CA PRO A 101 -3.76 1.13 17.20
C PRO A 101 -4.68 2.24 16.68
N VAL A 102 -4.34 2.79 15.53
CA VAL A 102 -5.08 3.90 14.88
C VAL A 102 -6.09 3.34 13.89
N ILE A 103 -5.73 2.22 13.22
CA ILE A 103 -6.59 1.61 12.20
C ILE A 103 -7.58 0.67 12.88
N SER A 104 -8.86 0.99 12.76
CA SER A 104 -9.93 0.18 13.35
C SER A 104 -10.05 -1.19 12.68
N GLU A 105 -10.65 -2.17 13.39
CA GLU A 105 -10.98 -3.48 12.82
C GLU A 105 -11.83 -3.36 11.55
N ARG A 106 -12.85 -2.51 11.56
CA ARG A 106 -13.72 -2.27 10.39
C ARG A 106 -12.92 -1.78 9.19
N ALA A 107 -11.97 -0.88 9.41
CA ALA A 107 -11.10 -0.38 8.34
C ALA A 107 -10.20 -1.50 7.81
N TRP A 108 -9.61 -2.31 8.67
CA TRP A 108 -8.83 -3.47 8.25
C TRP A 108 -9.63 -4.48 7.43
N LEU A 109 -10.84 -4.81 7.86
CA LEU A 109 -11.74 -5.72 7.12
C LEU A 109 -12.13 -5.18 5.76
N ALA A 110 -12.23 -3.85 5.61
CA ALA A 110 -12.48 -3.20 4.33
C ALA A 110 -11.26 -3.20 3.41
N LEU A 111 -10.04 -3.13 3.97
CA LEU A 111 -8.79 -3.10 3.21
C LEU A 111 -8.35 -4.48 2.70
N ILE A 112 -8.75 -5.58 3.34
CA ILE A 112 -8.37 -6.93 2.90
C ILE A 112 -8.99 -7.21 1.52
N PRO A 113 -8.17 -7.55 0.50
CA PRO A 113 -8.69 -7.86 -0.83
C PRO A 113 -9.53 -9.14 -0.80
N ARG A 114 -10.58 -9.17 -1.59
CA ARG A 114 -11.46 -10.33 -1.74
C ARG A 114 -11.35 -10.86 -3.16
N PHE A 115 -11.24 -12.17 -3.29
CA PHE A 115 -11.27 -12.81 -4.61
C PHE A 115 -12.60 -12.53 -5.32
N GLY A 116 -12.54 -12.20 -6.61
CA GLY A 116 -13.71 -11.84 -7.41
C GLY A 116 -14.18 -10.38 -7.28
N GLN A 117 -13.49 -9.56 -6.49
CA GLN A 117 -13.77 -8.13 -6.42
C GLN A 117 -13.37 -7.44 -7.74
N HIS A 118 -14.28 -6.65 -8.29
CA HIS A 118 -14.08 -5.95 -9.56
C HIS A 118 -13.33 -4.62 -9.40
N ASP A 119 -12.79 -4.11 -10.51
CA ASP A 119 -12.20 -2.78 -10.56
C ASP A 119 -13.22 -1.71 -10.16
N GLY A 120 -12.80 -0.78 -9.31
CA GLY A 120 -13.66 0.28 -8.78
C GLY A 120 -14.49 -0.10 -7.55
N GLU A 121 -14.52 -1.37 -7.15
CA GLU A 121 -15.24 -1.84 -5.97
C GLU A 121 -14.33 -1.94 -4.73
N GLY A 122 -14.62 -1.13 -3.73
CA GLY A 122 -13.87 -1.11 -2.47
C GLY A 122 -12.38 -0.75 -2.61
N PRO A 123 -11.63 -0.76 -1.50
CA PRO A 123 -10.25 -0.31 -1.49
C PRO A 123 -9.32 -1.03 -2.48
N TRP A 124 -9.44 -2.35 -2.59
CA TRP A 124 -8.67 -3.10 -3.58
C TRP A 124 -9.04 -2.72 -5.01
N GLY A 125 -10.33 -2.68 -5.34
CA GLY A 125 -10.79 -2.30 -6.67
C GLY A 125 -10.37 -0.88 -7.05
N TRP A 126 -10.39 0.05 -6.09
CA TRP A 126 -9.88 1.41 -6.33
C TRP A 126 -8.38 1.41 -6.63
N ALA A 127 -7.59 0.66 -5.88
CA ALA A 127 -6.14 0.59 -6.05
C ALA A 127 -5.74 -0.09 -7.36
N ASN A 128 -6.54 -1.06 -7.83
CA ASN A 128 -6.27 -1.84 -9.03
C ASN A 128 -6.91 -1.25 -10.30
N ALA A 129 -7.83 -0.31 -10.17
CA ALA A 129 -8.52 0.30 -11.30
C ALA A 129 -7.55 0.95 -12.30
N ASN A 130 -7.94 0.93 -13.58
CA ASN A 130 -7.26 1.68 -14.64
C ASN A 130 -7.25 3.19 -14.31
N GLY A 131 -6.29 3.90 -14.84
CA GLY A 131 -6.05 5.31 -14.53
C GLY A 131 -5.21 5.48 -13.27
N PRO A 132 -5.59 6.37 -12.35
CA PRO A 132 -4.75 6.69 -11.18
C PRO A 132 -4.58 5.54 -10.17
N GLY A 133 -5.45 4.52 -10.20
CA GLY A 133 -5.29 3.32 -9.36
C GLY A 133 -5.08 3.64 -7.87
N LEU A 134 -3.92 3.32 -7.33
CA LEU A 134 -3.57 3.53 -5.91
C LEU A 134 -3.77 4.99 -5.44
N ALA A 135 -3.62 5.98 -6.35
CA ALA A 135 -3.88 7.39 -6.03
C ALA A 135 -5.34 7.64 -5.64
N VAL A 136 -6.30 6.93 -6.26
CA VAL A 136 -7.72 6.99 -5.87
C VAL A 136 -7.91 6.47 -4.46
N LEU A 137 -7.27 5.36 -4.11
CA LEU A 137 -7.33 4.79 -2.76
C LEU A 137 -6.77 5.78 -1.73
N VAL A 138 -5.57 6.31 -1.96
CA VAL A 138 -4.93 7.29 -1.06
C VAL A 138 -5.82 8.50 -0.83
N HIS A 139 -6.40 9.06 -1.91
CA HIS A 139 -7.33 10.19 -1.82
C HIS A 139 -8.59 9.85 -1.01
N ARG A 140 -9.25 8.73 -1.31
CA ARG A 140 -10.50 8.33 -0.64
C ARG A 140 -10.33 8.01 0.83
N LEU A 141 -9.17 7.51 1.21
CA LEU A 141 -8.86 7.21 2.61
C LEU A 141 -8.31 8.41 3.38
N GLY A 142 -8.01 9.53 2.70
CA GLY A 142 -7.28 10.63 3.34
C GLY A 142 -5.91 10.20 3.87
N ALA A 143 -5.31 9.17 3.25
CA ALA A 143 -4.09 8.53 3.75
C ALA A 143 -2.81 9.18 3.22
N GLY A 144 -2.92 10.29 2.50
CA GLY A 144 -1.79 10.99 1.93
C GLY A 144 -2.21 12.01 0.88
N ILE A 145 -1.23 12.53 0.15
CA ILE A 145 -1.42 13.49 -0.92
C ILE A 145 -0.99 12.91 -2.27
N ASN A 146 -1.68 13.26 -3.32
CA ASN A 146 -1.30 12.93 -4.69
C ASN A 146 -0.67 14.15 -5.35
N PHE A 147 0.36 13.94 -6.16
CA PHE A 147 1.04 14.99 -6.91
C PHE A 147 1.63 14.43 -8.21
N GLU A 148 1.87 15.30 -9.19
CA GLU A 148 2.45 14.94 -10.50
C GLU A 148 3.92 15.35 -10.60
N ASP A 149 4.35 16.35 -9.84
CA ASP A 149 5.72 16.83 -9.85
C ASP A 149 6.66 15.80 -9.19
N TRP A 150 7.39 15.04 -10.02
CA TRP A 150 8.30 14.00 -9.58
C TRP A 150 9.43 14.52 -8.65
N ARG A 151 9.75 15.82 -8.70
CA ARG A 151 10.76 16.44 -7.81
C ARG A 151 10.32 16.47 -6.35
N LYS A 152 9.03 16.32 -6.09
CA LYS A 152 8.47 16.19 -4.74
C LYS A 152 8.53 14.78 -4.20
N ALA A 153 8.85 13.81 -5.06
CA ALA A 153 8.86 12.40 -4.69
C ALA A 153 9.95 12.08 -3.67
N ARG A 154 9.58 11.28 -2.69
CA ARG A 154 10.45 10.85 -1.59
C ARG A 154 10.47 9.33 -1.47
N PRO A 155 11.51 8.75 -0.90
CA PRO A 155 11.50 7.34 -0.57
C PRO A 155 10.28 6.97 0.28
N GLY A 156 9.55 5.92 -0.14
CA GLY A 156 8.29 5.51 0.45
C GLY A 156 7.06 5.92 -0.34
N ASP A 157 7.19 6.77 -1.35
CA ASP A 157 6.09 7.15 -2.23
C ASP A 157 5.81 6.05 -3.26
N PHE A 158 4.53 5.86 -3.57
CA PHE A 158 4.12 5.00 -4.67
C PHE A 158 4.02 5.82 -5.95
N MET A 159 4.52 5.27 -7.05
CA MET A 159 4.56 5.95 -8.34
C MET A 159 3.82 5.15 -9.40
N LYS A 160 2.80 5.76 -10.01
CA LYS A 160 2.15 5.24 -11.21
C LYS A 160 2.84 5.83 -12.44
N ILE A 161 3.30 4.95 -13.32
CA ILE A 161 3.93 5.30 -14.59
C ILE A 161 2.95 4.94 -15.71
N PHE A 162 2.76 5.83 -16.65
CA PHE A 162 1.98 5.59 -17.85
C PHE A 162 2.93 5.57 -19.05
N TRP A 163 2.86 4.49 -19.84
CA TRP A 163 3.66 4.36 -21.06
C TRP A 163 3.08 5.12 -22.25
N THR A 164 1.79 5.47 -22.16
CA THR A 164 1.05 6.20 -23.21
C THR A 164 0.09 7.18 -22.55
N ASP A 165 -0.46 8.08 -23.36
CA ASP A 165 -1.49 9.05 -22.99
C ASP A 165 -2.92 8.45 -22.87
N ARG A 166 -3.07 7.14 -23.12
CA ARG A 166 -4.36 6.44 -23.04
C ARG A 166 -4.80 6.11 -21.61
N ILE A 167 -4.63 7.06 -20.72
CA ILE A 167 -4.93 6.90 -19.29
C ILE A 167 -6.41 6.56 -19.08
N GLY A 168 -6.67 5.47 -18.34
CA GLY A 168 -8.03 4.98 -18.08
C GLY A 168 -8.71 4.27 -19.27
N ARG A 169 -8.07 4.20 -20.44
CA ARG A 169 -8.61 3.58 -21.66
C ARG A 169 -7.58 2.67 -22.30
N ARG A 170 -7.59 1.38 -22.01
CA ARG A 170 -6.57 0.42 -22.50
C ARG A 170 -5.16 0.92 -22.20
N GLU A 171 -4.99 1.48 -21.02
CA GLU A 171 -3.70 2.01 -20.63
C GLU A 171 -2.66 0.92 -20.51
N SER A 172 -1.43 1.30 -20.78
CA SER A 172 -0.25 0.53 -20.48
C SER A 172 0.58 1.33 -19.47
N GLY A 173 0.93 0.71 -18.36
CA GLY A 173 1.66 1.41 -17.31
C GLY A 173 2.14 0.47 -16.22
N HIS A 174 2.76 1.04 -15.20
CA HIS A 174 3.30 0.29 -14.08
C HIS A 174 3.07 1.02 -12.77
N LEU A 175 2.91 0.27 -11.70
CA LEU A 175 2.88 0.80 -10.34
C LEU A 175 4.15 0.33 -9.62
N THR A 176 4.86 1.25 -9.02
CA THR A 176 6.11 1.01 -8.31
C THR A 176 6.13 1.74 -6.97
N VAL A 177 7.15 1.47 -6.17
CA VAL A 177 7.45 2.22 -4.96
C VAL A 177 8.85 2.81 -5.08
N LEU A 178 9.02 4.05 -4.64
CA LEU A 178 10.31 4.70 -4.60
C LEU A 178 11.08 4.25 -3.35
N VAL A 179 12.27 3.74 -3.56
CA VAL A 179 13.18 3.39 -2.47
C VAL A 179 14.46 4.23 -2.58
N LYS A 180 15.07 4.53 -1.45
CA LYS A 180 16.39 5.15 -1.44
C LYS A 180 17.42 4.06 -1.72
N ASP A 181 18.29 4.28 -2.70
CA ASP A 181 19.45 3.42 -2.90
C ASP A 181 20.25 3.38 -1.61
N GLY A 182 20.58 2.16 -1.18
CA GLY A 182 21.50 1.96 -0.08
C GLY A 182 22.88 2.38 -0.58
N GLY A 183 23.28 3.60 -0.22
CA GLY A 183 24.66 4.02 -0.36
C GLY A 183 25.56 3.24 0.60
#